data_d1df9b7d46b0f65f094af369d832216c
#
_entry.id   d1df9b7d46b0f65f094af369d832216c
#
_cell.length_a   1.000
_cell.length_b   1.000
_cell.length_c   1.000
_cell.angle_alpha   90.00
_cell.angle_beta   90.00
_cell.angle_gamma   90.00
#
_symmetry.space_group_name_H-M   'P 1'
#
loop_
_entity.id
_entity.type
_entity.pdbx_description
1 polymer ?
#
loop_
_entity_poly.entity_id
_entity_poly.type
_entity_poly.pdbx_seq_one_letter_code
_entity_poly.pdbx_strand_id
1 'polypeptide(L)'
;MKNLKERRLWLLWKKQERNGKTAKVPFAANGGKCGTSEEYKQTWVTYQEAEQAAKKFKGAGVGIVIPQNHFFLDIDHQDQNDPVVKDILSRFNTYTEYSVSGDGIHVYGLCDFSKLPTYTEDGRVKLSKEYYAHHPTNGMELYIGQLTNRYAAYTGNAILDVPLADCTTAVIDILNEYMRKPEAKAKEIKTTDLGKRADSIIQALRRQ
;
A
#
# COMPACT_ATOMS: atom_id res chain seq x y z
N MET A 1 -14.51 -1.54 -11.35
CA MET A 1 -13.29 -1.35 -12.21
C MET A 1 -13.59 -0.66 -13.56
N LYS A 2 -14.81 -0.78 -14.14
CA LYS A 2 -15.11 -0.28 -15.50
C LYS A 2 -14.66 1.18 -15.73
N ASN A 3 -15.06 2.11 -14.89
CA ASN A 3 -14.70 3.54 -15.04
C ASN A 3 -13.19 3.81 -14.92
N LEU A 4 -12.45 3.00 -14.16
CA LEU A 4 -11.00 3.16 -14.03
C LEU A 4 -10.26 2.66 -15.27
N LYS A 5 -10.82 1.69 -16.01
CA LYS A 5 -10.20 1.16 -17.24
C LYS A 5 -10.10 2.18 -18.35
N GLU A 6 -11.00 3.17 -18.37
CA GLU A 6 -11.01 4.26 -19.36
C GLU A 6 -10.03 5.41 -19.01
N ARG A 7 -9.57 5.48 -17.77
CA ARG A 7 -8.67 6.53 -17.29
C ARG A 7 -7.21 6.16 -17.55
N ARG A 8 -6.37 7.18 -17.76
CA ARG A 8 -4.90 7.00 -17.88
C ARG A 8 -4.28 6.86 -16.48
N LEU A 9 -4.38 5.65 -15.92
CA LEU A 9 -3.90 5.26 -14.61
C LEU A 9 -3.08 3.96 -14.67
N TRP A 10 -2.96 3.36 -15.85
CA TRP A 10 -2.43 2.02 -16.01
C TRP A 10 -0.98 2.06 -16.47
N LEU A 11 -0.21 1.11 -16.00
CA LEU A 11 1.19 0.91 -16.32
C LEU A 11 1.46 -0.59 -16.49
N LEU A 12 2.66 -0.93 -16.92
CA LEU A 12 3.13 -2.31 -16.93
C LEU A 12 4.06 -2.55 -15.73
N TRP A 13 4.15 -3.79 -15.29
CA TRP A 13 5.14 -4.23 -14.33
C TRP A 13 5.78 -5.55 -14.78
N LYS A 14 6.99 -5.82 -14.28
CA LYS A 14 7.70 -7.06 -14.52
C LYS A 14 8.44 -7.50 -13.26
N LYS A 15 8.49 -8.81 -13.00
CA LYS A 15 9.32 -9.36 -11.93
C LYS A 15 10.79 -9.14 -12.25
N GLN A 16 11.54 -8.59 -11.32
CA GLN A 16 12.97 -8.39 -11.38
C GLN A 16 13.60 -8.72 -10.04
N GLU A 17 14.76 -9.36 -10.06
CA GLU A 17 15.58 -9.57 -8.87
C GLU A 17 16.27 -8.25 -8.48
N ARG A 18 16.05 -7.81 -7.23
CA ARG A 18 16.70 -6.64 -6.63
C ARG A 18 17.16 -6.97 -5.22
N ASN A 19 18.45 -6.90 -4.99
CA ASN A 19 19.04 -7.18 -3.67
C ASN A 19 18.62 -8.55 -3.10
N GLY A 20 18.58 -9.60 -3.94
CA GLY A 20 18.18 -10.95 -3.55
C GLY A 20 16.67 -11.15 -3.30
N LYS A 21 15.84 -10.17 -3.66
CA LYS A 21 14.37 -10.27 -3.57
C LYS A 21 13.73 -10.02 -4.93
N THR A 22 12.71 -10.80 -5.25
CA THR A 22 11.88 -10.58 -6.45
C THR A 22 10.93 -9.41 -6.19
N ALA A 23 11.00 -8.37 -7.03
CA ALA A 23 10.11 -7.22 -6.99
C ALA A 23 9.34 -7.05 -8.30
N LYS A 24 8.09 -6.61 -8.22
CA LYS A 24 7.30 -6.17 -9.38
C LYS A 24 7.71 -4.72 -9.71
N VAL A 25 8.53 -4.53 -10.74
CA VAL A 25 9.08 -3.22 -11.11
C VAL A 25 8.24 -2.59 -12.22
N PRO A 26 7.71 -1.34 -12.02
CA PRO A 26 6.88 -0.69 -13.02
C PRO A 26 7.69 -0.19 -14.22
N PHE A 27 7.06 -0.19 -15.40
CA PHE A 27 7.59 0.41 -16.62
C PHE A 27 6.44 0.89 -17.53
N ALA A 28 6.74 1.80 -18.46
CA ALA A 28 5.76 2.38 -19.35
C ALA A 28 5.37 1.41 -20.49
N ALA A 29 4.21 1.65 -21.12
CA ALA A 29 3.71 0.85 -22.24
C ALA A 29 4.64 0.81 -23.46
N ASN A 30 5.54 1.78 -23.60
CA ASN A 30 6.59 1.82 -24.63
C ASN A 30 7.91 1.15 -24.21
N GLY A 31 7.97 0.55 -23.02
CA GLY A 31 9.16 -0.06 -22.45
C GLY A 31 10.08 0.88 -21.67
N GLY A 32 9.77 2.17 -21.62
CA GLY A 32 10.56 3.18 -20.91
C GLY A 32 10.35 3.19 -19.39
N LYS A 33 11.01 4.13 -18.70
CA LYS A 33 10.86 4.34 -17.26
C LYS A 33 9.42 4.75 -16.91
N CYS A 34 8.91 4.24 -15.82
CA CYS A 34 7.62 4.59 -15.25
C CYS A 34 7.68 4.49 -13.72
N GLY A 35 6.74 5.15 -13.07
CA GLY A 35 6.56 5.13 -11.62
C GLY A 35 5.18 5.63 -11.24
N THR A 36 4.98 5.91 -9.96
CA THR A 36 3.71 6.34 -9.37
C THR A 36 3.66 7.81 -8.98
N SER A 37 4.80 8.53 -9.07
CA SER A 37 4.86 9.96 -8.81
C SER A 37 4.34 10.80 -9.99
N GLU A 38 3.96 12.05 -9.71
CA GLU A 38 3.38 12.98 -10.71
C GLU A 38 4.23 13.12 -11.98
N GLU A 39 5.56 13.07 -11.85
CA GLU A 39 6.49 13.16 -12.98
C GLU A 39 6.30 12.07 -14.04
N TYR A 40 5.72 10.90 -13.64
CA TYR A 40 5.45 9.79 -14.54
C TYR A 40 4.02 9.77 -15.09
N LYS A 41 3.16 10.69 -14.70
CA LYS A 41 1.74 10.70 -15.07
C LYS A 41 1.50 10.67 -16.57
N GLN A 42 2.37 11.33 -17.36
CA GLN A 42 2.32 11.30 -18.82
C GLN A 42 2.65 9.91 -19.42
N THR A 43 3.26 9.01 -18.66
CA THR A 43 3.57 7.65 -19.12
C THR A 43 2.47 6.64 -18.84
N TRP A 44 1.47 7.02 -18.04
CA TRP A 44 0.33 6.15 -17.74
C TRP A 44 -0.62 6.13 -18.93
N VAL A 45 -1.23 4.99 -19.15
CA VAL A 45 -2.10 4.70 -20.30
C VAL A 45 -3.49 4.24 -19.82
N THR A 46 -4.40 3.97 -20.72
CA THR A 46 -5.67 3.28 -20.42
C THR A 46 -5.42 1.78 -20.20
N TYR A 47 -6.38 1.09 -19.60
CA TYR A 47 -6.28 -0.37 -19.41
C TYR A 47 -6.07 -1.11 -20.74
N GLN A 48 -6.83 -0.76 -21.77
CA GLN A 48 -6.73 -1.40 -23.07
C GLN A 48 -5.35 -1.22 -23.70
N GLU A 49 -4.78 -0.01 -23.63
CA GLU A 49 -3.42 0.27 -24.11
C GLU A 49 -2.38 -0.54 -23.31
N ALA A 50 -2.52 -0.62 -21.99
CA ALA A 50 -1.63 -1.41 -21.11
C ALA A 50 -1.72 -2.91 -21.43
N GLU A 51 -2.93 -3.46 -21.57
CA GLU A 51 -3.15 -4.87 -21.89
C GLU A 51 -2.54 -5.25 -23.26
N GLN A 52 -2.72 -4.40 -24.27
CA GLN A 52 -2.10 -4.61 -25.58
C GLN A 52 -0.57 -4.52 -25.52
N ALA A 53 -0.04 -3.57 -24.76
CA ALA A 53 1.39 -3.41 -24.60
C ALA A 53 2.01 -4.58 -23.83
N ALA A 54 1.34 -5.10 -22.79
CA ALA A 54 1.82 -6.24 -22.01
C ALA A 54 2.11 -7.47 -22.87
N LYS A 55 1.34 -7.71 -23.93
CA LYS A 55 1.54 -8.81 -24.88
C LYS A 55 2.88 -8.75 -25.63
N LYS A 56 3.48 -7.55 -25.72
CA LYS A 56 4.78 -7.34 -26.41
C LYS A 56 5.98 -7.61 -25.50
N PHE A 57 5.77 -7.69 -24.20
CA PHE A 57 6.85 -7.86 -23.22
C PHE A 57 6.67 -9.17 -22.44
N LYS A 58 7.52 -10.16 -22.70
CA LYS A 58 7.46 -11.47 -22.04
C LYS A 58 7.49 -11.32 -20.51
N GLY A 59 6.48 -11.87 -19.84
CA GLY A 59 6.36 -11.85 -18.38
C GLY A 59 5.91 -10.51 -17.79
N ALA A 60 5.41 -9.59 -18.63
CA ALA A 60 4.80 -8.36 -18.16
C ALA A 60 3.38 -8.59 -17.64
N GLY A 61 3.02 -7.89 -16.58
CA GLY A 61 1.66 -7.75 -16.07
C GLY A 61 1.18 -6.31 -16.14
N VAL A 62 -0.11 -6.11 -15.95
CA VAL A 62 -0.76 -4.80 -15.91
C VAL A 62 -0.92 -4.35 -14.47
N GLY A 63 -0.68 -3.09 -14.19
CA GLY A 63 -0.88 -2.48 -12.87
C GLY A 63 -1.65 -1.18 -12.98
N ILE A 64 -2.30 -0.79 -11.89
CA ILE A 64 -3.04 0.46 -11.76
C ILE A 64 -2.42 1.33 -10.67
N VAL A 65 -2.11 2.58 -10.98
CA VAL A 65 -1.78 3.60 -9.97
C VAL A 65 -3.04 3.93 -9.20
N ILE A 66 -2.99 3.80 -7.88
CA ILE A 66 -4.18 3.99 -7.02
C ILE A 66 -4.55 5.47 -7.02
N PRO A 67 -5.70 5.85 -7.60
CA PRO A 67 -6.08 7.24 -7.69
C PRO A 67 -6.63 7.77 -6.37
N GLN A 68 -6.72 9.10 -6.25
CA GLN A 68 -7.33 9.76 -5.08
C GLN A 68 -8.71 9.17 -4.77
N ASN A 69 -9.04 9.08 -3.48
CA ASN A 69 -10.29 8.49 -2.97
C ASN A 69 -10.52 7.02 -3.35
N HIS A 70 -9.45 6.28 -3.63
CA HIS A 70 -9.51 4.84 -3.82
C HIS A 70 -8.52 4.16 -2.88
N PHE A 71 -8.80 2.90 -2.59
CA PHE A 71 -7.87 2.03 -1.87
C PHE A 71 -7.65 0.72 -2.63
N PHE A 72 -6.58 0.07 -2.26
CA PHE A 72 -6.23 -1.29 -2.63
C PHE A 72 -5.75 -2.02 -1.37
N LEU A 73 -6.36 -3.16 -1.08
CA LEU A 73 -5.92 -4.07 -0.03
C LEU A 73 -5.44 -5.35 -0.67
N ASP A 74 -4.20 -5.74 -0.37
CA ASP A 74 -3.59 -7.01 -0.74
C ASP A 74 -3.51 -7.91 0.51
N ILE A 75 -3.96 -9.14 0.38
CA ILE A 75 -3.89 -10.17 1.42
C ILE A 75 -3.14 -11.35 0.82
N ASP A 76 -1.80 -11.36 1.01
CA ASP A 76 -0.91 -12.37 0.44
C ASP A 76 -0.91 -13.67 1.25
N HIS A 77 -0.74 -14.81 0.54
CA HIS A 77 -0.55 -16.14 1.12
C HIS A 77 -1.63 -16.56 2.13
N GLN A 78 -2.88 -16.22 1.83
CA GLN A 78 -4.00 -16.52 2.72
C GLN A 78 -5.01 -17.44 2.04
N ASP A 79 -5.42 -18.49 2.74
CA ASP A 79 -6.55 -19.32 2.33
C ASP A 79 -7.84 -18.49 2.45
N GLN A 80 -8.62 -18.42 1.37
CA GLN A 80 -9.95 -17.79 1.37
C GLN A 80 -10.91 -18.43 2.39
N ASN A 81 -10.63 -19.67 2.80
CA ASN A 81 -11.40 -20.38 3.81
C ASN A 81 -10.97 -20.04 5.24
N ASP A 82 -9.83 -19.35 5.42
CA ASP A 82 -9.41 -18.87 6.72
C ASP A 82 -10.49 -17.97 7.34
N PRO A 83 -10.91 -18.21 8.59
CA PRO A 83 -11.94 -17.40 9.25
C PRO A 83 -11.63 -15.91 9.31
N VAL A 84 -10.35 -15.54 9.47
CA VAL A 84 -9.90 -14.14 9.50
C VAL A 84 -10.07 -13.50 8.13
N VAL A 85 -9.67 -14.21 7.07
CA VAL A 85 -9.83 -13.71 5.69
C VAL A 85 -11.30 -13.57 5.33
N LYS A 86 -12.15 -14.53 5.71
CA LYS A 86 -13.60 -14.44 5.53
C LYS A 86 -14.22 -13.26 6.26
N ASP A 87 -13.81 -13.02 7.51
CA ASP A 87 -14.26 -11.85 8.27
C ASP A 87 -13.87 -10.55 7.55
N ILE A 88 -12.60 -10.41 7.17
CA ILE A 88 -12.13 -9.24 6.43
C ILE A 88 -12.93 -9.04 5.15
N LEU A 89 -13.08 -10.08 4.32
CA LEU A 89 -13.79 -9.99 3.04
C LEU A 89 -15.28 -9.68 3.22
N SER A 90 -15.90 -10.14 4.31
CA SER A 90 -17.31 -9.84 4.59
C SER A 90 -17.60 -8.36 4.80
N ARG A 91 -16.58 -7.56 5.15
CA ARG A 91 -16.67 -6.11 5.35
C ARG A 91 -16.62 -5.32 4.02
N PHE A 92 -16.27 -6.00 2.90
CA PHE A 92 -16.08 -5.37 1.60
C PHE A 92 -17.04 -5.92 0.56
N ASN A 93 -18.08 -5.16 0.21
CA ASN A 93 -18.94 -5.45 -0.94
C ASN A 93 -18.50 -4.61 -2.14
N THR A 94 -17.32 -4.89 -2.66
CA THR A 94 -16.66 -4.14 -3.73
C THR A 94 -15.85 -5.11 -4.62
N TYR A 95 -15.29 -4.63 -5.72
CA TYR A 95 -14.51 -5.47 -6.64
C TYR A 95 -13.36 -6.18 -5.93
N THR A 96 -13.34 -7.49 -6.06
CA THR A 96 -12.33 -8.37 -5.46
C THR A 96 -11.82 -9.37 -6.49
N GLU A 97 -10.52 -9.63 -6.53
CA GLU A 97 -9.89 -10.54 -7.48
C GLU A 97 -8.82 -11.42 -6.80
N TYR A 98 -8.43 -12.49 -7.46
CA TYR A 98 -7.25 -13.26 -7.07
C TYR A 98 -5.97 -12.49 -7.35
N SER A 99 -4.98 -12.64 -6.47
CA SER A 99 -3.64 -12.08 -6.68
C SER A 99 -2.93 -12.73 -7.87
N VAL A 100 -1.79 -12.16 -8.26
CA VAL A 100 -0.99 -12.65 -9.40
C VAL A 100 -0.45 -14.06 -9.19
N SER A 101 -0.18 -14.46 -7.95
CA SER A 101 0.25 -15.82 -7.59
C SER A 101 -0.92 -16.82 -7.55
N GLY A 102 -2.13 -16.32 -7.33
CA GLY A 102 -3.33 -17.13 -7.18
C GLY A 102 -3.61 -17.57 -5.74
N ASP A 103 -2.69 -17.29 -4.81
CA ASP A 103 -2.77 -17.64 -3.39
C ASP A 103 -3.06 -16.46 -2.46
N GLY A 104 -3.35 -15.29 -3.02
CA GLY A 104 -3.74 -14.08 -2.31
C GLY A 104 -4.96 -13.42 -2.94
N ILE A 105 -5.43 -12.36 -2.31
CA ILE A 105 -6.66 -11.66 -2.66
C ILE A 105 -6.40 -10.16 -2.74
N HIS A 106 -6.88 -9.54 -3.81
CA HIS A 106 -6.87 -8.10 -4.03
C HIS A 106 -8.28 -7.54 -3.87
N VAL A 107 -8.46 -6.51 -3.05
CA VAL A 107 -9.71 -5.77 -2.89
C VAL A 107 -9.51 -4.33 -3.35
N TYR A 108 -10.38 -3.82 -4.23
CA TYR A 108 -10.37 -2.45 -4.71
C TYR A 108 -11.69 -1.76 -4.37
N GLY A 109 -11.63 -0.52 -3.92
CA GLY A 109 -12.83 0.24 -3.60
C GLY A 109 -12.57 1.73 -3.49
N LEU A 110 -13.61 2.46 -3.09
CA LEU A 110 -13.55 3.87 -2.79
C LEU A 110 -13.29 4.06 -1.30
N CYS A 111 -12.51 5.10 -0.97
CA CYS A 111 -12.20 5.46 0.41
C CYS A 111 -12.00 6.97 0.49
N ASP A 112 -12.79 7.62 1.33
CA ASP A 112 -12.61 9.04 1.65
C ASP A 112 -11.40 9.19 2.58
N PHE A 113 -10.24 9.51 2.00
CA PHE A 113 -8.99 9.62 2.74
C PHE A 113 -9.00 10.74 3.79
N SER A 114 -9.93 11.73 3.69
CA SER A 114 -10.04 12.82 4.68
C SER A 114 -10.53 12.32 6.05
N LYS A 115 -11.17 11.16 6.09
CA LYS A 115 -11.63 10.50 7.32
C LYS A 115 -10.62 9.56 7.95
N LEU A 116 -9.48 9.36 7.29
CA LEU A 116 -8.44 8.48 7.79
C LEU A 116 -7.47 9.20 8.73
N PRO A 117 -6.82 8.49 9.64
CA PRO A 117 -5.78 9.05 10.48
C PRO A 117 -4.58 9.46 9.63
N THR A 118 -4.38 10.77 9.46
CA THR A 118 -3.35 11.35 8.62
C THR A 118 -2.52 12.39 9.35
N TYR A 119 -1.35 12.72 8.79
CA TYR A 119 -0.55 13.86 9.19
C TYR A 119 0.04 14.54 7.95
N THR A 120 0.46 15.79 8.10
CA THR A 120 1.12 16.54 7.02
C THR A 120 2.61 16.64 7.27
N GLU A 121 3.41 16.30 6.27
CA GLU A 121 4.87 16.41 6.30
C GLU A 121 5.33 16.93 4.93
N ASP A 122 6.13 18.00 4.90
CA ASP A 122 6.61 18.65 3.68
C ASP A 122 5.49 19.03 2.69
N GLY A 123 4.36 19.51 3.20
CA GLY A 123 3.18 19.89 2.40
C GLY A 123 2.40 18.71 1.81
N ARG A 124 2.76 17.47 2.16
CA ARG A 124 2.07 16.24 1.69
C ARG A 124 1.30 15.60 2.82
N VAL A 125 0.05 15.24 2.55
CA VAL A 125 -0.76 14.42 3.45
C VAL A 125 -0.31 12.97 3.34
N LYS A 126 -0.05 12.34 4.47
CA LYS A 126 0.41 10.94 4.59
C LYS A 126 -0.45 10.19 5.60
N LEU A 127 -0.53 8.87 5.47
CA LEU A 127 -1.11 8.00 6.49
C LEU A 127 -0.34 8.16 7.81
N SER A 128 -1.05 8.23 8.95
CA SER A 128 -0.43 8.37 10.27
C SER A 128 0.67 7.32 10.50
N LYS A 129 1.77 7.75 11.11
CA LYS A 129 2.94 6.90 11.41
C LYS A 129 2.62 5.73 12.36
N GLU A 130 1.45 5.75 12.99
CA GLU A 130 0.95 4.66 13.85
C GLU A 130 0.55 3.40 13.07
N TYR A 131 0.40 3.52 11.74
CA TYR A 131 -0.06 2.43 10.90
C TYR A 131 1.01 1.96 9.92
N TYR A 132 0.93 0.69 9.56
CA TYR A 132 1.65 0.12 8.44
C TYR A 132 0.86 0.37 7.14
N ALA A 133 1.53 0.64 6.04
CA ALA A 133 0.96 0.48 4.69
C ALA A 133 1.28 -0.91 4.13
N HIS A 134 2.42 -1.50 4.58
CA HIS A 134 2.83 -2.87 4.33
C HIS A 134 3.18 -3.49 5.68
N HIS A 135 2.39 -4.45 6.12
CA HIS A 135 2.60 -5.08 7.43
C HIS A 135 3.73 -6.11 7.33
N PRO A 136 4.69 -6.11 8.26
CA PRO A 136 5.91 -6.91 8.13
C PRO A 136 5.70 -8.43 8.25
N THR A 137 4.58 -8.89 8.83
CA THR A 137 4.40 -10.29 9.21
C THR A 137 3.03 -10.90 8.91
N ASN A 138 1.97 -10.12 8.66
CA ASN A 138 0.64 -10.68 8.43
C ASN A 138 0.25 -10.79 6.94
N GLY A 139 1.17 -10.48 6.01
CA GLY A 139 0.92 -10.58 4.58
C GLY A 139 -0.05 -9.54 4.01
N MET A 140 -0.36 -8.48 4.76
CA MET A 140 -1.29 -7.44 4.32
C MET A 140 -0.57 -6.18 3.85
N GLU A 141 -1.03 -5.64 2.70
CA GLU A 141 -0.63 -4.33 2.19
C GLU A 141 -1.88 -3.49 1.94
N LEU A 142 -1.92 -2.27 2.48
CA LEU A 142 -3.02 -1.33 2.28
C LEU A 142 -2.50 -0.06 1.61
N TYR A 143 -2.90 0.15 0.37
CA TYR A 143 -2.55 1.32 -0.40
C TYR A 143 -3.76 2.23 -0.55
N ILE A 144 -3.59 3.51 -0.23
CA ILE A 144 -4.65 4.52 -0.29
C ILE A 144 -4.16 5.64 -1.19
N GLY A 145 -4.93 5.93 -2.21
CA GLY A 145 -4.61 6.98 -3.17
C GLY A 145 -4.39 8.32 -2.46
N GLN A 146 -3.37 9.06 -2.88
CA GLN A 146 -2.84 10.28 -2.28
C GLN A 146 -2.00 10.07 -1.01
N LEU A 147 -2.24 9.00 -0.21
CA LEU A 147 -1.50 8.79 1.04
C LEU A 147 -0.26 7.92 0.88
N THR A 148 -0.27 6.94 -0.03
CA THR A 148 0.79 5.92 -0.13
C THR A 148 1.61 5.98 -1.42
N ASN A 149 1.14 6.66 -2.46
CA ASN A 149 1.81 6.78 -3.76
C ASN A 149 2.31 5.42 -4.30
N ARG A 150 1.39 4.47 -4.49
CA ARG A 150 1.64 3.09 -4.92
C ARG A 150 0.82 2.73 -6.15
N TYR A 151 1.22 1.66 -6.83
CA TYR A 151 0.40 0.97 -7.82
C TYR A 151 0.07 -0.44 -7.32
N ALA A 152 -1.03 -0.99 -7.78
CA ALA A 152 -1.44 -2.38 -7.56
C ALA A 152 -1.26 -3.20 -8.85
N ALA A 153 -0.81 -4.43 -8.73
CA ALA A 153 -0.88 -5.37 -9.84
C ALA A 153 -2.34 -5.80 -10.04
N TYR A 154 -2.85 -5.67 -11.26
CA TYR A 154 -4.21 -6.03 -11.63
C TYR A 154 -4.23 -7.33 -12.44
N THR A 155 -5.09 -8.27 -12.06
CA THR A 155 -5.20 -9.57 -12.73
C THR A 155 -6.43 -9.70 -13.61
N GLY A 156 -7.53 -9.05 -13.24
CA GLY A 156 -8.84 -9.21 -13.87
C GLY A 156 -9.50 -10.57 -13.56
N ASN A 157 -8.88 -11.41 -12.72
CA ASN A 157 -9.41 -12.71 -12.29
C ASN A 157 -10.36 -12.52 -11.09
N ALA A 158 -11.56 -12.00 -11.36
CA ALA A 158 -12.49 -11.56 -10.34
C ALA A 158 -13.03 -12.73 -9.49
N ILE A 159 -13.04 -12.54 -8.18
CA ILE A 159 -13.81 -13.30 -7.19
C ILE A 159 -15.21 -12.68 -7.06
N LEU A 160 -15.26 -11.34 -6.98
CA LEU A 160 -16.48 -10.55 -6.91
C LEU A 160 -16.41 -9.41 -7.93
N ASP A 161 -17.15 -9.51 -9.03
CA ASP A 161 -17.18 -8.51 -10.10
C ASP A 161 -18.39 -7.57 -9.94
N VAL A 162 -18.27 -6.66 -8.98
CA VAL A 162 -19.28 -5.62 -8.69
C VAL A 162 -18.65 -4.23 -8.86
N PRO A 163 -19.47 -3.15 -8.97
CA PRO A 163 -18.94 -1.79 -8.95
C PRO A 163 -18.12 -1.49 -7.70
N LEU A 164 -17.17 -0.55 -7.83
CA LEU A 164 -16.42 -0.06 -6.67
C LEU A 164 -17.38 0.65 -5.72
N ALA A 165 -17.40 0.21 -4.45
CA ALA A 165 -18.20 0.78 -3.38
C ALA A 165 -17.35 1.64 -2.43
N ASP A 166 -17.99 2.55 -1.71
CA ASP A 166 -17.37 3.25 -0.59
C ASP A 166 -17.21 2.29 0.59
N CYS A 167 -15.97 2.02 0.93
CA CYS A 167 -15.57 1.14 2.02
C CYS A 167 -14.78 1.90 3.10
N THR A 168 -14.97 3.21 3.23
CA THR A 168 -14.20 4.06 4.16
C THR A 168 -14.21 3.51 5.59
N THR A 169 -15.36 3.09 6.10
CA THR A 169 -15.48 2.49 7.45
C THR A 169 -14.67 1.19 7.53
N ALA A 170 -14.85 0.27 6.59
CA ALA A 170 -14.12 -0.99 6.57
C ALA A 170 -12.59 -0.76 6.50
N VAL A 171 -12.12 0.22 5.73
CA VAL A 171 -10.69 0.58 5.67
C VAL A 171 -10.19 1.09 7.02
N ILE A 172 -10.98 1.89 7.76
CA ILE A 172 -10.64 2.35 9.11
C ILE A 172 -10.54 1.16 10.08
N ASP A 173 -11.47 0.23 10.00
CA ASP A 173 -11.48 -0.97 10.85
C ASP A 173 -10.23 -1.83 10.57
N ILE A 174 -9.89 -2.07 9.30
CA ILE A 174 -8.67 -2.79 8.91
C ILE A 174 -7.40 -2.08 9.41
N LEU A 175 -7.34 -0.76 9.32
CA LEU A 175 -6.20 0.01 9.86
C LEU A 175 -6.06 -0.25 11.37
N ASN A 176 -7.13 -0.16 12.13
CA ASN A 176 -7.09 -0.27 13.58
C ASN A 176 -6.82 -1.70 14.07
N GLU A 177 -7.38 -2.70 13.41
CA GLU A 177 -7.32 -4.10 13.86
C GLU A 177 -6.06 -4.82 13.34
N TYR A 178 -5.65 -4.57 12.11
CA TYR A 178 -4.61 -5.37 11.44
C TYR A 178 -3.36 -4.59 11.05
N MET A 179 -3.44 -3.25 10.92
CA MET A 179 -2.33 -2.45 10.41
C MET A 179 -1.73 -1.50 11.46
N ARG A 180 -2.23 -1.52 12.69
CA ARG A 180 -1.70 -0.67 13.77
C ARG A 180 -0.36 -1.19 14.26
N LYS A 181 0.60 -0.29 14.41
CA LYS A 181 1.90 -0.62 14.98
C LYS A 181 1.77 -0.82 16.50
N PRO A 182 2.55 -1.75 17.09
CA PRO A 182 2.61 -1.85 18.55
C PRO A 182 3.13 -0.52 19.11
N GLU A 183 2.55 -0.12 20.23
CA GLU A 183 3.04 1.07 20.96
C GLU A 183 4.53 0.90 21.28
N ALA A 184 5.32 1.91 20.94
CA ALA A 184 6.72 1.91 21.34
C ALA A 184 6.78 1.85 22.86
N LYS A 185 7.31 0.75 23.42
CA LYS A 185 7.60 0.69 24.86
C LYS A 185 8.44 1.93 25.19
N ALA A 186 7.94 2.77 26.11
CA ALA A 186 8.73 3.89 26.62
C ALA A 186 10.10 3.32 27.02
N LYS A 187 11.18 3.86 26.45
CA LYS A 187 12.52 3.49 26.89
C LYS A 187 12.57 3.82 28.38
N GLU A 188 12.62 2.81 29.23
CA GLU A 188 12.97 3.02 30.64
C GLU A 188 14.30 3.77 30.66
N ILE A 189 14.24 5.04 31.00
CA ILE A 189 15.45 5.81 31.29
C ILE A 189 15.97 5.20 32.60
N LYS A 190 16.97 4.33 32.45
CA LYS A 190 17.61 3.76 33.62
C LYS A 190 18.09 4.92 34.46
N THR A 191 17.63 5.01 35.72
CA THR A 191 18.01 6.04 36.70
C THR A 191 19.53 6.20 36.84
N THR A 192 20.29 5.15 36.53
CA THR A 192 21.77 5.15 36.44
C THR A 192 22.31 6.11 35.36
N ASP A 193 21.59 6.38 34.26
CA ASP A 193 22.07 7.31 33.21
C ASP A 193 21.82 8.78 33.57
N LEU A 194 20.79 9.05 34.37
CA LEU A 194 20.52 10.38 34.91
C LEU A 194 21.54 10.76 35.99
N GLY A 195 21.93 9.82 36.86
CA GLY A 195 23.00 10.00 37.84
C GLY A 195 24.33 10.36 37.21
N LYS A 196 24.77 9.59 36.20
CA LYS A 196 26.04 9.84 35.47
C LYS A 196 26.07 11.19 34.76
N ARG A 197 24.94 11.62 34.21
CA ARG A 197 24.83 12.97 33.57
C ARG A 197 24.88 14.08 34.59
N ALA A 198 24.22 13.93 35.73
CA ALA A 198 24.27 14.88 36.85
C ALA A 198 25.70 15.03 37.39
N ASP A 199 26.39 13.92 37.64
CA ASP A 199 27.77 13.90 38.12
C ASP A 199 28.73 14.56 37.14
N SER A 200 28.55 14.34 35.82
CA SER A 200 29.37 14.97 34.79
C SER A 200 29.19 16.50 34.76
N ILE A 201 27.96 16.99 34.93
CA ILE A 201 27.66 18.42 34.97
C ILE A 201 28.25 19.06 36.24
N ILE A 202 28.13 18.40 37.41
CA ILE A 202 28.70 18.89 38.65
C ILE A 202 30.24 18.94 38.59
N GLN A 203 30.88 17.94 37.96
CA GLN A 203 32.33 17.96 37.77
C GLN A 203 32.79 19.08 36.83
N ALA A 204 32.02 19.37 35.75
CA ALA A 204 32.33 20.46 34.83
C ALA A 204 32.23 21.85 35.50
N LEU A 205 31.23 22.05 36.38
CA LEU A 205 31.04 23.28 37.14
C LEU A 205 32.11 23.52 38.24
N ARG A 206 32.71 22.46 38.78
CA ARG A 206 33.79 22.56 39.80
C ARG A 206 35.17 22.87 39.22
N ARG A 207 35.33 22.85 37.90
CA ARG A 207 36.58 23.15 37.17
C ARG A 207 36.66 24.57 36.63
N GLN A 208 35.64 25.38 36.83
CA GLN A 208 35.60 26.82 36.58
C GLN A 208 35.86 27.57 37.89
#